data_877a27600b6348336d39e04296b45c02
#
_entry.id   877a27600b6348336d39e04296b45c02
#
_cell.length_a   1.000
_cell.length_b   1.000
_cell.length_c   1.000
_cell.angle_alpha   90.00
_cell.angle_beta   90.00
_cell.angle_gamma   90.00
#
_symmetry.space_group_name_H-M   'P 1'
#
loop_
_entity.id
_entity.type
_entity.pdbx_description
1 polymer ?
#
loop_
_entity_poly.entity_id
_entity_poly.type
_entity_poly.pdbx_seq_one_letter_code
_entity_poly.pdbx_strand_id
1 'polypeptide(L)'
;VSLKTQYIRTALAHGEAGAGTDGSWRGRLFGMATGKTSTLTLFANANNVNENRRPGSNGDWKPADQLWGTKTTRQVGVSYADEDRSRSHSHEAEVKVEWDNSDLQTYTHSEQWTGGGNIDRHAASGSYSRDFSIDLHHKWDDKISKDMPYSITTNVRYTNAHTRTLATDSTYRSALVNSYLNQVLSHSRSFTASTQALFFRRMANKDRITFLGYASWSQTSPLDQFGLRNTRYEQTC
;
A
#
# COMPACT_ATOMS: atom_id res chain seq x y z
N VAL A 1 -1.89 -11.45 -30.61
CA VAL A 1 -2.29 -10.32 -31.49
C VAL A 1 -1.01 -9.79 -32.13
N SER A 2 -0.91 -9.88 -33.46
CA SER A 2 0.24 -9.35 -34.21
C SER A 2 -0.02 -7.87 -34.51
N LEU A 3 0.73 -6.97 -33.89
CA LEU A 3 0.69 -5.54 -34.21
C LEU A 3 1.26 -5.29 -35.62
N LYS A 4 0.59 -4.42 -36.39
CA LYS A 4 1.10 -4.00 -37.68
C LYS A 4 2.46 -3.31 -37.52
N THR A 5 3.39 -3.52 -38.44
CA THR A 5 4.80 -3.05 -38.38
C THR A 5 4.95 -1.53 -38.17
N GLN A 6 3.95 -0.74 -38.54
CA GLN A 6 3.94 0.73 -38.38
C GLN A 6 3.74 1.20 -36.90
N TYR A 7 3.31 0.31 -35.97
CA TYR A 7 3.08 0.61 -34.56
C TYR A 7 4.17 0.06 -33.64
N ILE A 8 5.36 -0.19 -34.14
CA ILE A 8 6.48 -0.74 -33.37
C ILE A 8 6.99 0.23 -32.31
N ARG A 9 6.70 1.52 -32.45
CA ARG A 9 7.01 2.55 -31.47
C ARG A 9 5.78 3.41 -31.26
N THR A 10 5.27 3.43 -30.04
CA THR A 10 4.06 4.18 -29.68
C THR A 10 4.28 4.82 -28.32
N ALA A 11 3.82 6.04 -28.19
CA ALA A 11 3.73 6.70 -26.91
C ALA A 11 2.29 7.18 -26.70
N LEU A 12 1.80 7.04 -25.49
CA LEU A 12 0.52 7.60 -25.07
C LEU A 12 0.68 8.27 -23.72
N ALA A 13 -0.13 9.29 -23.49
CA ALA A 13 -0.24 9.94 -22.21
C ALA A 13 -1.71 10.26 -21.96
N HIS A 14 -2.13 10.12 -20.71
CA HIS A 14 -3.46 10.46 -20.25
C HIS A 14 -3.35 11.19 -18.90
N GLY A 15 -4.08 12.30 -18.78
CA GLY A 15 -4.16 13.07 -17.56
C GLY A 15 -5.62 13.32 -17.18
N GLU A 16 -5.91 13.26 -15.91
CA GLU A 16 -7.22 13.53 -15.33
C GLU A 16 -7.06 14.44 -14.11
N ALA A 17 -7.90 15.47 -14.00
CA ALA A 17 -8.00 16.29 -12.82
C ALA A 17 -9.47 16.52 -12.50
N GLY A 18 -9.83 16.54 -11.23
CA GLY A 18 -11.19 16.76 -10.76
C GLY A 18 -11.19 17.43 -9.41
N ALA A 19 -12.20 18.30 -9.21
CA ALA A 19 -12.51 18.89 -7.93
C ALA A 19 -14.00 18.69 -7.66
N GLY A 20 -14.35 18.49 -6.42
CA GLY A 20 -15.71 18.27 -5.96
C GLY A 20 -16.09 19.21 -4.82
N THR A 21 -17.26 18.97 -4.23
CA THR A 21 -17.72 19.64 -3.02
C THR A 21 -16.82 19.29 -1.82
N ASP A 22 -16.89 20.08 -0.75
CA ASP A 22 -16.17 19.85 0.51
C ASP A 22 -14.64 19.76 0.39
N GLY A 23 -14.07 20.49 -0.59
CA GLY A 23 -12.64 20.50 -0.82
C GLY A 23 -12.08 19.20 -1.37
N SER A 24 -12.93 18.33 -1.94
CA SER A 24 -12.53 17.08 -2.59
C SER A 24 -11.76 17.37 -3.89
N TRP A 25 -10.69 16.64 -4.12
CA TRP A 25 -9.90 16.77 -5.35
C TRP A 25 -9.21 15.45 -5.73
N ARG A 26 -8.91 15.31 -7.01
CA ARG A 26 -8.09 14.22 -7.55
C ARG A 26 -7.29 14.69 -8.76
N GLY A 27 -6.12 14.13 -8.92
CA GLY A 27 -5.27 14.29 -10.09
C GLY A 27 -4.59 12.98 -10.44
N ARG A 28 -4.57 12.62 -11.73
CA ARG A 28 -3.95 11.40 -12.22
C ARG A 28 -3.19 11.69 -13.49
N LEU A 29 -2.05 11.05 -13.62
CA LEU A 29 -1.24 11.07 -14.83
C LEU A 29 -0.82 9.63 -15.13
N PHE A 30 -0.92 9.27 -16.39
CA PHE A 30 -0.40 8.02 -16.93
C PHE A 30 0.33 8.31 -18.22
N GLY A 31 1.51 7.73 -18.39
CA GLY A 31 2.29 7.80 -19.62
C GLY A 31 2.88 6.43 -19.92
N MET A 32 2.85 6.03 -21.17
CA MET A 32 3.45 4.79 -21.64
C MET A 32 4.17 5.03 -22.96
N ALA A 33 5.39 4.53 -23.07
CA ALA A 33 6.16 4.51 -24.30
C ALA A 33 6.58 3.08 -24.59
N THR A 34 6.17 2.58 -25.76
CA THR A 34 6.46 1.20 -26.19
C THR A 34 7.46 1.23 -27.34
N GLY A 35 8.56 0.49 -27.19
CA GLY A 35 9.56 0.22 -28.21
C GLY A 35 9.30 -1.11 -28.95
N LYS A 36 10.31 -1.63 -29.61
CA LYS A 36 10.24 -2.93 -30.29
C LYS A 36 10.17 -4.11 -29.32
N THR A 37 10.85 -3.99 -28.22
CA THR A 37 11.03 -5.02 -27.19
C THR A 37 10.76 -4.49 -25.80
N SER A 38 10.70 -3.17 -25.63
CA SER A 38 10.65 -2.53 -24.33
C SER A 38 9.41 -1.64 -24.17
N THR A 39 8.94 -1.54 -22.95
CA THR A 39 7.86 -0.64 -22.53
C THR A 39 8.29 0.11 -21.28
N LEU A 40 8.17 1.41 -21.32
CA LEU A 40 8.33 2.30 -20.18
C LEU A 40 6.96 2.85 -19.79
N THR A 41 6.59 2.73 -18.54
CA THR A 41 5.34 3.29 -18.01
C THR A 41 5.66 4.24 -16.85
N LEU A 42 4.97 5.37 -16.84
CA LEU A 42 5.01 6.35 -15.77
C LEU A 42 3.58 6.57 -15.28
N PHE A 43 3.38 6.62 -13.98
CA PHE A 43 2.10 6.99 -13.41
C PHE A 43 2.24 7.88 -12.19
N ALA A 44 1.25 8.72 -11.97
CA ALA A 44 1.10 9.50 -10.75
C ALA A 44 -0.39 9.57 -10.39
N ASN A 45 -0.69 9.53 -9.11
CA ASN A 45 -2.03 9.72 -8.59
C ASN A 45 -1.94 10.52 -7.29
N ALA A 46 -2.78 11.53 -7.17
CA ALA A 46 -2.92 12.30 -5.95
C ALA A 46 -4.39 12.63 -5.74
N ASN A 47 -4.93 12.32 -4.56
CA ASN A 47 -6.34 12.55 -4.25
C ASN A 47 -6.59 12.60 -2.74
N ASN A 48 -7.73 13.17 -2.35
CA ASN A 48 -8.26 13.14 -0.98
C ASN A 48 -9.69 12.56 -0.91
N VAL A 49 -10.06 11.76 -1.90
CA VAL A 49 -11.38 11.11 -2.00
C VAL A 49 -11.34 9.62 -1.69
N ASN A 50 -10.39 9.20 -0.87
CA ASN A 50 -10.20 7.81 -0.42
C ASN A 50 -9.97 6.82 -1.57
N GLU A 51 -9.44 7.28 -2.70
CA GLU A 51 -9.14 6.42 -3.83
C GLU A 51 -7.67 6.00 -3.81
N ASN A 52 -7.44 4.70 -3.71
CA ASN A 52 -6.13 4.12 -3.95
C ASN A 52 -6.19 3.28 -5.23
N ARG A 53 -6.01 3.93 -6.38
CA ARG A 53 -6.08 3.29 -7.70
C ARG A 53 -4.70 3.23 -8.32
N ARG A 54 -4.38 2.10 -8.91
CA ARG A 54 -3.20 1.90 -9.76
C ARG A 54 -3.64 1.71 -11.20
N PRO A 55 -2.90 2.23 -12.19
CA PRO A 55 -3.17 1.91 -13.57
C PRO A 55 -2.89 0.42 -13.82
N GLY A 56 -3.73 -0.22 -14.64
CA GLY A 56 -3.44 -1.53 -15.21
C GLY A 56 -2.42 -1.43 -16.35
N SER A 57 -2.03 -2.56 -16.92
CA SER A 57 -1.11 -2.63 -18.07
C SER A 57 -1.57 -1.83 -19.31
N ASN A 58 -2.86 -1.56 -19.42
CA ASN A 58 -3.46 -0.77 -20.50
C ASN A 58 -3.70 0.70 -20.13
N GLY A 59 -3.23 1.14 -18.96
CA GLY A 59 -3.52 2.48 -18.45
C GLY A 59 -4.88 2.64 -17.77
N ASP A 60 -5.68 1.58 -17.68
CA ASP A 60 -6.96 1.61 -17.01
C ASP A 60 -6.79 1.66 -15.49
N TRP A 61 -7.46 2.62 -14.86
CA TRP A 61 -7.43 2.78 -13.42
C TRP A 61 -8.46 1.86 -12.75
N LYS A 62 -7.99 0.90 -11.96
CA LYS A 62 -8.86 0.03 -11.17
C LYS A 62 -9.20 0.69 -9.83
N PRO A 63 -10.45 0.61 -9.37
CA PRO A 63 -10.79 1.03 -8.03
C PRO A 63 -10.07 0.13 -7.02
N ALA A 64 -9.50 0.72 -5.99
CA ALA A 64 -9.10 -0.01 -4.79
C ALA A 64 -10.31 -0.21 -3.88
N ASP A 65 -10.15 -1.06 -2.87
CA ASP A 65 -11.14 -1.23 -1.81
C ASP A 65 -11.45 0.12 -1.16
N GLN A 66 -12.72 0.33 -0.82
CA GLN A 66 -13.16 1.56 -0.18
C GLN A 66 -12.52 1.65 1.21
N LEU A 67 -11.76 2.70 1.44
CA LEU A 67 -11.10 2.95 2.72
C LEU A 67 -12.04 3.70 3.67
N TRP A 68 -11.97 3.35 4.96
CA TRP A 68 -12.68 4.05 6.02
C TRP A 68 -11.96 5.35 6.41
N GLY A 69 -12.73 6.36 6.80
CA GLY A 69 -12.20 7.67 7.19
C GLY A 69 -11.80 8.53 5.99
N THR A 70 -11.06 9.61 6.25
CA THR A 70 -10.52 10.50 5.22
C THR A 70 -9.08 10.15 4.95
N LYS A 71 -8.76 9.80 3.71
CA LYS A 71 -7.40 9.49 3.30
C LYS A 71 -6.96 10.38 2.14
N THR A 72 -5.81 11.00 2.28
CA THR A 72 -5.11 11.68 1.19
C THR A 72 -3.95 10.80 0.74
N THR A 73 -4.00 10.37 -0.50
CA THR A 73 -2.95 9.53 -1.13
C THR A 73 -2.23 10.34 -2.19
N ARG A 74 -0.91 10.21 -2.22
CA ARG A 74 -0.05 10.68 -3.31
C ARG A 74 0.91 9.58 -3.67
N GLN A 75 0.89 9.17 -4.92
CA GLN A 75 1.78 8.11 -5.40
C GLN A 75 2.36 8.47 -6.77
N VAL A 76 3.58 8.05 -6.99
CA VAL A 76 4.26 8.12 -8.27
C VAL A 76 5.01 6.81 -8.48
N GLY A 77 5.00 6.33 -9.71
CA GLY A 77 5.74 5.13 -10.05
C GLY A 77 6.21 5.14 -11.49
N VAL A 78 7.27 4.40 -11.70
CA VAL A 78 7.83 4.12 -13.00
C VAL A 78 8.05 2.62 -13.13
N SER A 79 7.64 2.04 -14.25
CA SER A 79 7.94 0.66 -14.58
C SER A 79 8.59 0.57 -15.95
N TYR A 80 9.54 -0.34 -16.05
CA TYR A 80 10.23 -0.68 -17.29
C TYR A 80 10.11 -2.18 -17.50
N ALA A 81 9.72 -2.59 -18.68
CA ALA A 81 9.70 -3.98 -19.10
C ALA A 81 10.40 -4.12 -20.45
N ASP A 82 11.22 -5.14 -20.61
CA ASP A 82 11.88 -5.53 -21.85
C ASP A 82 11.73 -7.03 -22.06
N GLU A 83 11.39 -7.42 -23.27
CA GLU A 83 11.25 -8.83 -23.67
C GLU A 83 11.87 -9.03 -25.05
N ASP A 84 12.83 -9.93 -25.17
CA ASP A 84 13.40 -10.28 -26.46
C ASP A 84 12.34 -10.91 -27.39
N ARG A 85 12.48 -10.72 -28.69
CA ARG A 85 11.58 -11.26 -29.73
C ARG A 85 11.45 -12.79 -29.67
N SER A 86 12.51 -13.48 -29.26
CA SER A 86 12.52 -14.92 -29.06
C SER A 86 11.88 -15.34 -27.75
N ARG A 87 11.47 -14.40 -26.87
CA ARG A 87 10.99 -14.63 -25.51
C ARG A 87 11.94 -15.47 -24.68
N SER A 88 13.23 -15.36 -24.98
CA SER A 88 14.27 -16.07 -24.22
C SER A 88 14.77 -15.28 -23.04
N HIS A 89 14.59 -13.96 -23.08
CA HIS A 89 15.02 -13.01 -22.09
C HIS A 89 13.87 -12.03 -21.80
N SER A 90 13.56 -11.81 -20.55
CA SER A 90 12.66 -10.73 -20.13
C SER A 90 13.18 -10.07 -18.85
N HIS A 91 12.98 -8.78 -18.78
CA HIS A 91 13.40 -7.94 -17.66
C HIS A 91 12.27 -6.99 -17.31
N GLU A 92 11.91 -6.95 -16.03
CA GLU A 92 10.89 -6.06 -15.50
C GLU A 92 11.41 -5.39 -14.24
N ALA A 93 11.25 -4.08 -14.16
CA ALA A 93 11.59 -3.30 -12.98
C ALA A 93 10.51 -2.26 -12.72
N GLU A 94 10.07 -2.13 -11.48
CA GLU A 94 9.13 -1.11 -11.03
C GLU A 94 9.64 -0.45 -9.76
N VAL A 95 9.53 0.88 -9.71
CA VAL A 95 9.73 1.67 -8.50
C VAL A 95 8.46 2.47 -8.26
N LYS A 96 7.92 2.37 -7.05
CA LYS A 96 6.76 3.13 -6.60
C LYS A 96 7.10 3.85 -5.30
N VAL A 97 6.71 5.11 -5.23
CA VAL A 97 6.80 5.94 -4.02
C VAL A 97 5.39 6.40 -3.66
N GLU A 98 5.04 6.30 -2.39
CA GLU A 98 3.70 6.62 -1.90
C GLU A 98 3.78 7.40 -0.58
N TRP A 99 2.93 8.44 -0.48
CA TRP A 99 2.71 9.23 0.73
C TRP A 99 1.23 9.21 1.04
N ASP A 100 0.89 8.73 2.21
CA ASP A 100 -0.47 8.65 2.70
C ASP A 100 -0.63 9.48 3.98
N ASN A 101 -1.72 10.23 4.05
CA ASN A 101 -2.19 10.79 5.30
C ASN A 101 -3.61 10.24 5.52
N SER A 102 -3.89 9.69 6.69
CA SER A 102 -5.24 9.25 7.03
C SER A 102 -5.72 9.86 8.33
N ASP A 103 -7.00 10.18 8.39
CA ASP A 103 -7.73 10.62 9.58
C ASP A 103 -8.96 9.74 9.70
N LEU A 104 -8.99 8.93 10.76
CA LEU A 104 -10.11 8.05 11.07
C LEU A 104 -10.69 8.49 12.40
N GLN A 105 -11.98 8.80 12.41
CA GLN A 105 -12.72 9.12 13.62
C GLN A 105 -13.85 8.11 13.81
N THR A 106 -13.97 7.58 15.01
CA THR A 106 -14.98 6.62 15.38
C THR A 106 -15.66 7.10 16.66
N TYR A 107 -16.98 7.10 16.65
CA TYR A 107 -17.79 7.38 17.81
C TYR A 107 -18.70 6.19 18.08
N THR A 108 -18.76 5.76 19.34
CA THR A 108 -19.63 4.67 19.80
C THR A 108 -20.41 5.13 21.01
N HIS A 109 -21.73 5.01 20.95
CA HIS A 109 -22.62 5.18 22.06
C HIS A 109 -23.30 3.84 22.35
N SER A 110 -23.29 3.43 23.60
CA SER A 110 -23.96 2.20 24.04
C SER A 110 -24.69 2.44 25.35
N GLU A 111 -25.93 1.94 25.39
CA GLU A 111 -26.78 1.93 26.59
C GLU A 111 -26.95 0.50 27.09
N GLN A 112 -26.78 0.30 28.38
CA GLN A 112 -27.02 -0.97 29.05
C GLN A 112 -28.08 -0.80 30.14
N TRP A 113 -29.19 -1.49 29.97
CA TRP A 113 -30.29 -1.51 30.93
C TRP A 113 -30.00 -2.52 32.02
N THR A 114 -29.99 -2.05 33.27
CA THR A 114 -29.76 -2.91 34.43
C THR A 114 -30.85 -2.70 35.48
N GLY A 115 -31.09 -3.68 36.34
CA GLY A 115 -32.07 -3.54 37.42
C GLY A 115 -31.76 -2.40 38.42
N GLY A 116 -30.58 -1.81 38.37
CA GLY A 116 -30.14 -0.69 39.19
C GLY A 116 -30.03 0.65 38.45
N GLY A 117 -30.64 0.77 37.24
CA GLY A 117 -30.57 1.95 36.35
C GLY A 117 -29.77 1.73 35.07
N ASN A 118 -29.88 2.69 34.16
CA ASN A 118 -29.17 2.65 32.88
C ASN A 118 -27.71 3.02 33.06
N ILE A 119 -26.86 2.34 32.32
CA ILE A 119 -25.46 2.68 32.15
C ILE A 119 -25.27 3.16 30.72
N ASP A 120 -24.82 4.41 30.58
CA ASP A 120 -24.51 5.05 29.33
C ASP A 120 -23.01 5.12 29.14
N ARG A 121 -22.53 4.65 27.99
CA ARG A 121 -21.12 4.71 27.63
C ARG A 121 -20.93 5.44 26.32
N HIS A 122 -20.10 6.46 26.35
CA HIS A 122 -19.67 7.24 25.20
C HIS A 122 -18.19 7.01 24.97
N ALA A 123 -17.85 6.40 23.84
CA ALA A 123 -16.47 6.20 23.43
C ALA A 123 -16.22 6.92 22.10
N ALA A 124 -15.15 7.69 22.06
CA ALA A 124 -14.69 8.33 20.83
C ALA A 124 -13.22 8.01 20.61
N SER A 125 -12.84 7.68 19.41
CA SER A 125 -11.44 7.52 19.06
C SER A 125 -11.12 8.22 17.74
N GLY A 126 -9.97 8.90 17.71
CA GLY A 126 -9.39 9.48 16.50
C GLY A 126 -8.01 8.89 16.28
N SER A 127 -7.73 8.47 15.05
CA SER A 127 -6.40 8.01 14.62
C SER A 127 -5.96 8.80 13.42
N TYR A 128 -4.82 9.46 13.55
CA TYR A 128 -4.17 10.18 12.46
C TYR A 128 -2.86 9.48 12.12
N SER A 129 -2.67 9.12 10.85
CA SER A 129 -1.40 8.53 10.39
C SER A 129 -0.80 9.32 9.23
N ARG A 130 0.52 9.26 9.15
CA ARG A 130 1.34 9.71 8.02
C ARG A 130 2.28 8.60 7.67
N ASP A 131 2.10 8.07 6.47
CA ASP A 131 2.86 6.92 5.99
C ASP A 131 3.61 7.31 4.73
N PHE A 132 4.87 6.92 4.67
CA PHE A 132 5.72 7.04 3.50
C PHE A 132 6.25 5.66 3.14
N SER A 133 6.15 5.26 1.89
CA SER A 133 6.73 4.00 1.43
C SER A 133 7.42 4.13 0.08
N ILE A 134 8.47 3.32 -0.08
CA ILE A 134 9.14 3.07 -1.36
C ILE A 134 9.08 1.56 -1.59
N ASP A 135 8.54 1.15 -2.72
CA ASP A 135 8.50 -0.23 -3.20
C ASP A 135 9.35 -0.33 -4.47
N LEU A 136 10.25 -1.31 -4.49
CA LEU A 136 10.99 -1.71 -5.68
C LEU A 136 10.69 -3.17 -5.97
N HIS A 137 10.28 -3.44 -7.19
CA HIS A 137 10.11 -4.78 -7.74
C HIS A 137 11.03 -4.95 -8.94
N HIS A 138 11.73 -6.07 -9.00
CA HIS A 138 12.60 -6.41 -10.10
C HIS A 138 12.45 -7.89 -10.43
N LYS A 139 12.25 -8.21 -11.69
CA LYS A 139 12.15 -9.57 -12.19
C LYS A 139 13.03 -9.73 -13.42
N TRP A 140 13.79 -10.79 -13.45
CA TRP A 140 14.65 -11.18 -14.55
C TRP A 140 14.41 -12.65 -14.88
N ASP A 141 13.93 -12.91 -16.09
CA ASP A 141 13.78 -14.25 -16.66
C ASP A 141 14.77 -14.39 -17.81
N ASP A 142 15.53 -15.47 -17.83
CA ASP A 142 16.51 -15.76 -18.88
C ASP A 142 16.78 -17.26 -18.98
N LYS A 143 17.66 -17.66 -19.89
CA LYS A 143 18.05 -19.04 -20.12
C LYS A 143 19.56 -19.15 -20.21
N ILE A 144 20.16 -19.95 -19.35
CA ILE A 144 21.57 -20.33 -19.47
C ILE A 144 21.75 -21.21 -20.72
N SER A 145 20.73 -22.05 -21.04
CA SER A 145 20.62 -22.86 -22.27
C SER A 145 19.15 -23.11 -22.56
N LYS A 146 18.82 -23.72 -23.71
CA LYS A 146 17.42 -24.09 -24.05
C LYS A 146 16.77 -24.97 -22.98
N ASP A 147 17.55 -25.77 -22.26
CA ASP A 147 17.07 -26.70 -21.26
C ASP A 147 17.23 -26.18 -19.82
N MET A 148 17.69 -24.94 -19.63
CA MET A 148 18.03 -24.38 -18.34
C MET A 148 17.59 -22.91 -18.20
N PRO A 149 16.27 -22.66 -18.21
CA PRO A 149 15.73 -21.33 -17.90
C PRO A 149 15.85 -21.04 -16.40
N TYR A 150 15.96 -19.75 -16.08
CA TYR A 150 15.94 -19.28 -14.71
C TYR A 150 15.10 -17.99 -14.57
N SER A 151 14.63 -17.75 -13.37
CA SER A 151 13.89 -16.54 -12.99
C SER A 151 14.43 -16.05 -11.65
N ILE A 152 14.73 -14.77 -11.58
CA ILE A 152 15.11 -14.09 -10.34
C ILE A 152 14.12 -12.96 -10.10
N THR A 153 13.48 -12.98 -8.93
CA THR A 153 12.55 -11.92 -8.50
C THR A 153 13.07 -11.30 -7.22
N THR A 154 13.23 -9.99 -7.20
CA THR A 154 13.67 -9.23 -6.03
C THR A 154 12.62 -8.18 -5.68
N ASN A 155 12.24 -8.12 -4.40
CA ASN A 155 11.36 -7.09 -3.87
C ASN A 155 12.08 -6.38 -2.72
N VAL A 156 12.02 -5.06 -2.73
CA VAL A 156 12.54 -4.23 -1.65
C VAL A 156 11.44 -3.25 -1.25
N ARG A 157 11.18 -3.14 0.04
CA ARG A 157 10.22 -2.17 0.58
C ARG A 157 10.82 -1.45 1.78
N TYR A 158 10.69 -0.15 1.76
CA TYR A 158 10.93 0.73 2.89
C TYR A 158 9.64 1.42 3.29
N THR A 159 9.35 1.48 4.60
CA THR A 159 8.22 2.23 5.15
C THR A 159 8.66 3.07 6.33
N ASN A 160 8.06 4.25 6.45
CA ASN A 160 8.20 5.14 7.59
C ASN A 160 6.81 5.62 7.97
N ALA A 161 6.32 5.20 9.14
CA ALA A 161 4.96 5.43 9.60
C ALA A 161 4.94 6.19 10.92
N HIS A 162 4.11 7.24 10.97
CA HIS A 162 3.81 8.01 12.17
C HIS A 162 2.32 7.91 12.46
N THR A 163 1.96 7.46 13.64
CA THR A 163 0.56 7.34 14.04
C THR A 163 0.34 8.04 15.38
N ARG A 164 -0.73 8.82 15.44
CA ARG A 164 -1.26 9.40 16.68
C ARG A 164 -2.68 8.90 16.88
N THR A 165 -2.92 8.24 17.99
CA THR A 165 -4.27 7.81 18.39
C THR A 165 -4.67 8.55 19.66
N LEU A 166 -5.88 9.08 19.65
CA LEU A 166 -6.54 9.69 20.80
C LEU A 166 -7.84 8.94 21.03
N ALA A 167 -8.03 8.39 22.23
CA ALA A 167 -9.25 7.69 22.62
C ALA A 167 -9.79 8.25 23.93
N THR A 168 -11.09 8.52 23.94
CA THR A 168 -11.84 8.91 25.14
C THR A 168 -12.93 7.89 25.39
N ASP A 169 -13.18 7.60 26.65
CA ASP A 169 -14.25 6.70 27.07
C ASP A 169 -14.85 7.27 28.36
N SER A 170 -16.16 7.46 28.39
CA SER A 170 -16.87 8.01 29.52
C SER A 170 -18.11 7.18 29.83
N THR A 171 -18.29 6.80 31.08
CA THR A 171 -19.41 6.00 31.56
C THR A 171 -20.25 6.80 32.53
N TYR A 172 -21.54 6.81 32.32
CA TYR A 172 -22.53 7.56 33.10
C TYR A 172 -23.54 6.58 33.72
N ARG A 173 -23.98 6.88 34.95
CA ARG A 173 -25.12 6.29 35.64
C ARG A 173 -25.77 7.42 36.44
N SER A 174 -26.73 8.17 35.86
CA SER A 174 -27.25 9.44 36.40
C SER A 174 -26.22 10.56 36.48
N ALA A 175 -24.96 10.25 36.75
CA ALA A 175 -23.81 11.16 36.74
C ALA A 175 -22.59 10.46 36.10
N LEU A 176 -21.52 11.20 35.86
CA LEU A 176 -20.27 10.67 35.36
C LEU A 176 -19.66 9.72 36.40
N VAL A 177 -19.55 8.43 36.04
CA VAL A 177 -18.94 7.40 36.89
C VAL A 177 -17.45 7.27 36.61
N ASN A 178 -17.08 7.28 35.33
CA ASN A 178 -15.69 7.10 34.92
C ASN A 178 -15.43 7.86 33.63
N SER A 179 -14.27 8.48 33.55
CA SER A 179 -13.78 9.07 32.31
C SER A 179 -12.31 8.74 32.11
N TYR A 180 -11.97 8.39 30.88
CA TYR A 180 -10.65 7.93 30.53
C TYR A 180 -10.21 8.59 29.22
N LEU A 181 -8.98 9.07 29.20
CA LEU A 181 -8.30 9.63 28.03
C LEU A 181 -7.02 8.85 27.80
N ASN A 182 -6.86 8.33 26.59
CA ASN A 182 -5.64 7.65 26.16
C ASN A 182 -5.09 8.33 24.91
N GLN A 183 -3.83 8.68 24.93
CA GLN A 183 -3.10 9.18 23.77
C GLN A 183 -1.91 8.28 23.50
N VAL A 184 -1.80 7.77 22.30
CA VAL A 184 -0.67 6.96 21.85
C VAL A 184 -0.03 7.65 20.65
N LEU A 185 1.27 7.86 20.72
CA LEU A 185 2.12 8.30 19.63
C LEU A 185 3.02 7.14 19.24
N SER A 186 3.05 6.77 17.99
CA SER A 186 3.88 5.69 17.48
C SER A 186 4.64 6.16 16.25
N HIS A 187 5.91 5.84 16.19
CA HIS A 187 6.74 6.03 15.02
C HIS A 187 7.47 4.72 14.73
N SER A 188 7.38 4.25 13.51
CA SER A 188 8.05 3.02 13.10
C SER A 188 8.73 3.19 11.74
N ARG A 189 9.87 2.54 11.60
CA ARG A 189 10.54 2.37 10.30
C ARG A 189 10.69 0.89 10.04
N SER A 190 10.40 0.46 8.84
CA SER A 190 10.68 -0.90 8.43
C SER A 190 11.36 -0.94 7.07
N PHE A 191 12.26 -1.89 6.93
CA PHE A 191 12.89 -2.23 5.67
C PHE A 191 12.75 -3.73 5.48
N THR A 192 12.29 -4.14 4.30
CA THR A 192 12.21 -5.55 3.91
C THR A 192 12.83 -5.71 2.53
N ALA A 193 13.63 -6.74 2.39
CA ALA A 193 14.18 -7.15 1.10
C ALA A 193 14.01 -8.67 0.95
N SER A 194 13.59 -9.12 -0.21
CA SER A 194 13.47 -10.54 -0.52
C SER A 194 13.92 -10.81 -1.94
N THR A 195 14.60 -11.92 -2.13
CA THR A 195 15.00 -12.42 -3.45
C THR A 195 14.62 -13.87 -3.56
N GLN A 196 13.97 -14.23 -4.65
CA GLN A 196 13.62 -15.57 -5.03
C GLN A 196 14.34 -15.91 -6.35
N ALA A 197 15.03 -17.02 -6.39
CA ALA A 197 15.68 -17.55 -7.57
C ALA A 197 15.10 -18.92 -7.91
N LEU A 198 14.67 -19.10 -9.14
CA LEU A 198 14.06 -20.30 -9.64
C LEU A 198 14.86 -20.79 -10.86
N PHE A 199 15.40 -21.99 -10.81
CA PHE A 199 16.15 -22.62 -11.88
C PHE A 199 15.44 -23.90 -12.30
N PHE A 200 15.36 -24.12 -13.60
CA PHE A 200 14.82 -25.35 -14.17
C PHE A 200 15.89 -26.03 -15.02
N ARG A 201 15.98 -27.34 -14.92
CA ARG A 201 16.78 -28.15 -15.84
C ARG A 201 15.94 -29.28 -16.41
N ARG A 202 15.84 -29.32 -17.75
CA ARG A 202 15.21 -30.43 -18.45
C ARG A 202 16.28 -31.49 -18.74
N MET A 203 15.97 -32.73 -18.40
CA MET A 203 16.83 -33.91 -18.64
C MET A 203 16.50 -34.54 -20.01
N ALA A 204 17.43 -35.35 -20.55
CA ALA A 204 17.25 -36.01 -21.82
C ALA A 204 16.06 -37.00 -21.85
N ASN A 205 15.71 -37.59 -20.73
CA ASN A 205 14.55 -38.46 -20.54
C ASN A 205 13.20 -37.71 -20.33
N LYS A 206 13.16 -36.38 -20.57
CA LYS A 206 12.04 -35.46 -20.36
C LYS A 206 11.72 -35.13 -18.90
N ASP A 207 12.44 -35.66 -17.93
CA ASP A 207 12.30 -35.29 -16.53
C ASP A 207 12.71 -33.83 -16.33
N ARG A 208 12.16 -33.20 -15.28
CA ARG A 208 12.45 -31.82 -14.93
C ARG A 208 12.92 -31.72 -13.49
N ILE A 209 14.08 -31.11 -13.30
CA ILE A 209 14.57 -30.76 -11.98
C ILE A 209 14.32 -29.28 -11.78
N THR A 210 13.76 -28.91 -10.63
CA THR A 210 13.50 -27.54 -10.22
C THR A 210 14.31 -27.23 -8.97
N PHE A 211 15.06 -26.12 -9.00
CA PHE A 211 15.76 -25.59 -7.85
C PHE A 211 15.11 -24.26 -7.48
N LEU A 212 14.70 -24.12 -6.23
CA LEU A 212 14.14 -22.91 -5.68
C LEU A 212 15.04 -22.41 -4.56
N GLY A 213 15.57 -21.20 -4.71
CA GLY A 213 16.28 -20.47 -3.68
C GLY A 213 15.45 -19.29 -3.21
N TYR A 214 15.42 -19.04 -1.90
CA TYR A 214 14.76 -17.89 -1.31
C TYR A 214 15.63 -17.29 -0.22
N ALA A 215 15.80 -15.96 -0.25
CA ALA A 215 16.44 -15.19 0.79
C ALA A 215 15.55 -13.98 1.16
N SER A 216 15.39 -13.72 2.44
CA SER A 216 14.69 -12.53 2.91
C SER A 216 15.39 -11.90 4.10
N TRP A 217 15.31 -10.59 4.18
CA TRP A 217 15.76 -9.82 5.31
C TRP A 217 14.70 -8.79 5.68
N SER A 218 14.44 -8.63 6.97
CA SER A 218 13.48 -7.66 7.48
C SER A 218 14.02 -7.03 8.74
N GLN A 219 13.96 -5.72 8.81
CA GLN A 219 14.27 -4.94 10.00
C GLN A 219 13.14 -3.96 10.27
N THR A 220 12.61 -4.00 11.48
CA THR A 220 11.62 -3.04 11.97
C THR A 220 12.16 -2.43 13.26
N SER A 221 12.22 -1.11 13.29
CA SER A 221 12.62 -0.36 14.48
C SER A 221 11.42 0.48 14.91
N PRO A 222 10.77 0.16 16.03
CA PRO A 222 9.90 1.11 16.71
C PRO A 222 10.81 2.21 17.25
N LEU A 223 10.60 3.45 16.79
CA LEU A 223 11.48 4.56 17.18
C LEU A 223 11.00 5.22 18.47
N ASP A 224 9.71 5.44 18.61
CA ASP A 224 9.10 6.03 19.81
C ASP A 224 7.67 5.53 19.96
N GLN A 225 7.35 5.08 21.17
CA GLN A 225 5.97 4.81 21.55
C GLN A 225 5.73 5.50 22.90
N PHE A 226 4.90 6.54 22.88
CA PHE A 226 4.51 7.28 24.07
C PHE A 226 3.01 7.14 24.29
N GLY A 227 2.63 6.71 25.49
CA GLY A 227 1.23 6.59 25.89
C GLY A 227 0.96 7.42 27.16
N LEU A 228 -0.07 8.23 27.13
CA LEU A 228 -0.55 8.99 28.29
C LEU A 228 -1.97 8.52 28.62
N ARG A 229 -2.14 7.98 29.82
CA ARG A 229 -3.42 7.54 30.35
C ARG A 229 -3.82 8.44 31.52
N ASN A 230 -4.97 9.09 31.43
CA ASN A 230 -5.58 9.82 32.54
C ASN A 230 -6.95 9.20 32.85
N THR A 231 -7.18 8.82 34.10
CA THR A 231 -8.44 8.23 34.55
C THR A 231 -8.95 9.10 35.67
N ARG A 232 -10.15 9.65 35.53
CA ARG A 232 -10.85 10.41 36.57
C ARG A 232 -12.02 9.59 37.08
N TYR A 233 -12.07 9.37 38.38
CA TYR A 233 -13.21 8.76 39.06
C TYR A 233 -13.88 9.86 39.88
N GLU A 234 -15.17 10.07 39.70
CA GLU A 234 -16.00 10.87 40.60
C GLU A 234 -16.86 9.90 41.39
N GLN A 235 -16.58 9.76 42.70
CA GLN A 235 -17.51 9.15 43.65
C GLN A 235 -18.53 10.21 44.01
N THR A 236 -19.78 10.02 43.60
CA THR A 236 -20.92 10.73 44.22
C THR A 236 -21.29 10.00 45.46
N CYS A 237 -21.11 10.68 46.62
CA CYS A 237 -21.68 10.27 47.92
C CYS A 237 -23.21 10.44 47.89
#